data_20195a145ce4c9bd853eb8c8dec69992
#
_entry.id   20195a145ce4c9bd853eb8c8dec69992
#
_cell.length_a   1.000
_cell.length_b   1.000
_cell.length_c   1.000
_cell.angle_alpha   90.00
_cell.angle_beta   90.00
_cell.angle_gamma   90.00
#
_symmetry.space_group_name_H-M   'P 1'
#
loop_
_entity.id
_entity.type
_entity.pdbx_description
1 polymer ?
#
loop_
_entity_poly.entity_id
_entity_poly.type
_entity_poly.pdbx_seq_one_letter_code
_entity_poly.pdbx_strand_id
1 'polypeptide(L)'
;MNKRNFKGWLYLLPAMLFLGIFMVYPLIDVFIYSFEEGYNSASQTYYGTGMYNYSYVLHDPYFLQAIRNTFILVVITVPLSTLLALLISVALSSVKALKKLFQTIYFLPYVTNTRAVGLVFMILFKKTAYSDGLINLVLKLFGQGPVDFIDGPYWAKMLVLCIYTIWIVMPFKVLILTSALASVNQNYYNAARVDGTSRFRIFIRITLPMISPTVFYLIITGFIGAFKAYSDAVALFGTDLNAAGMNTIVGYVYDMLYGNGGGYPSYASAAAILLFVIVLTITCINLLVSKKHVYYS
;
A
#
# COMPACT_ATOMS: atom_id res chain seq x y z
N MET A 1 -9.98 40.12 15.08
CA MET A 1 -10.40 38.94 14.26
C MET A 1 -11.60 39.34 13.41
N ASN A 2 -11.48 39.29 12.11
CA ASN A 2 -12.48 39.79 11.15
C ASN A 2 -13.72 38.83 11.20
N LYS A 3 -14.93 39.37 11.36
CA LYS A 3 -16.21 38.62 11.43
C LYS A 3 -16.38 37.58 10.29
N ARG A 4 -15.73 37.79 9.17
CA ARG A 4 -15.71 36.90 8.00
C ARG A 4 -14.92 35.59 8.27
N ASN A 5 -13.84 35.64 9.05
CA ASN A 5 -13.03 34.46 9.38
C ASN A 5 -13.72 33.57 10.41
N PHE A 6 -14.50 34.14 11.33
CA PHE A 6 -15.23 33.37 12.36
C PHE A 6 -16.28 32.44 11.75
N LYS A 7 -17.00 32.89 10.71
CA LYS A 7 -17.98 32.05 10.01
C LYS A 7 -17.30 30.84 9.33
N GLY A 8 -16.09 31.03 8.76
CA GLY A 8 -15.32 29.92 8.18
C GLY A 8 -14.96 28.85 9.21
N TRP A 9 -14.53 29.26 10.39
CA TRP A 9 -14.22 28.33 11.49
C TRP A 9 -15.45 27.57 11.96
N LEU A 10 -16.63 28.24 12.01
CA LEU A 10 -17.87 27.59 12.41
C LEU A 10 -18.31 26.47 11.44
N TYR A 11 -18.10 26.66 10.13
CA TYR A 11 -18.37 25.60 9.13
C TYR A 11 -17.38 24.42 9.21
N LEU A 12 -16.13 24.66 9.61
CA LEU A 12 -15.13 23.61 9.79
C LEU A 12 -15.23 22.88 11.13
N LEU A 13 -15.90 23.49 12.14
CA LEU A 13 -15.97 23.00 13.50
C LEU A 13 -16.48 21.56 13.61
N PRO A 14 -17.58 21.13 12.95
CA PRO A 14 -18.03 19.73 13.02
C PRO A 14 -16.95 18.75 12.51
N ALA A 15 -16.31 19.05 11.37
CA ALA A 15 -15.26 18.20 10.81
C ALA A 15 -14.05 18.13 11.74
N MET A 16 -13.64 19.27 12.33
CA MET A 16 -12.52 19.33 13.27
C MET A 16 -12.80 18.59 14.58
N LEU A 17 -14.04 18.64 15.08
CA LEU A 17 -14.46 17.86 16.24
C LEU A 17 -14.36 16.36 15.99
N PHE A 18 -14.88 15.88 14.88
CA PHE A 18 -14.78 14.46 14.51
C PHE A 18 -13.34 14.03 14.34
N LEU A 19 -12.50 14.81 13.66
CA LEU A 19 -11.06 14.54 13.55
C LEU A 19 -10.36 14.52 14.93
N GLY A 20 -10.69 15.48 15.80
CA GLY A 20 -10.13 15.56 17.14
C GLY A 20 -10.46 14.32 17.97
N ILE A 21 -11.74 13.94 18.01
CA ILE A 21 -12.22 12.84 18.86
C ILE A 21 -11.81 11.46 18.30
N PHE A 22 -11.94 11.23 16.99
CA PHE A 22 -11.77 9.89 16.42
C PHE A 22 -10.40 9.64 15.79
N MET A 23 -9.58 10.66 15.61
CA MET A 23 -8.25 10.51 15.02
C MET A 23 -7.14 11.02 15.97
N VAL A 24 -7.24 12.26 16.44
CA VAL A 24 -6.17 12.85 17.26
C VAL A 24 -6.13 12.24 18.65
N TYR A 25 -7.27 12.10 19.31
CA TYR A 25 -7.35 11.52 20.65
C TYR A 25 -6.81 10.08 20.71
N PRO A 26 -7.27 9.12 19.86
CA PRO A 26 -6.69 7.77 19.85
C PRO A 26 -5.20 7.73 19.50
N LEU A 27 -4.71 8.66 18.67
CA LEU A 27 -3.29 8.74 18.36
C LEU A 27 -2.47 9.15 19.57
N ILE A 28 -2.99 10.08 20.39
CA ILE A 28 -2.36 10.48 21.66
C ILE A 28 -2.35 9.29 22.63
N ASP A 29 -3.45 8.55 22.75
CA ASP A 29 -3.51 7.36 23.63
C ASP A 29 -2.49 6.29 23.19
N VAL A 30 -2.39 5.99 21.90
CA VAL A 30 -1.37 5.06 21.36
C VAL A 30 0.05 5.57 21.70
N PHE A 31 0.28 6.87 21.59
CA PHE A 31 1.58 7.44 21.96
C PHE A 31 1.86 7.28 23.47
N ILE A 32 0.90 7.52 24.33
CA ILE A 32 1.03 7.35 25.78
C ILE A 32 1.27 5.87 26.12
N TYR A 33 0.43 4.96 25.64
CA TYR A 33 0.56 3.51 25.90
C TYR A 33 1.88 2.92 25.40
N SER A 34 2.51 3.52 24.40
CA SER A 34 3.81 3.06 23.91
C SER A 34 4.93 3.22 24.95
N PHE A 35 4.78 4.13 25.92
CA PHE A 35 5.71 4.35 27.02
C PHE A 35 5.25 3.71 28.33
N GLU A 36 3.99 3.34 28.48
CA GLU A 36 3.46 2.67 29.66
C GLU A 36 3.82 1.19 29.64
N GLU A 37 4.74 0.78 30.52
CA GLU A 37 5.25 -0.59 30.59
C GLU A 37 4.22 -1.52 31.23
N GLY A 38 3.83 -2.57 30.51
CA GLY A 38 2.88 -3.56 31.00
C GLY A 38 1.45 -3.03 31.18
N TYR A 39 1.03 -2.06 30.37
CA TYR A 39 -0.33 -1.53 30.45
C TYR A 39 -1.38 -2.61 30.25
N ASN A 40 -2.32 -2.68 31.18
CA ASN A 40 -3.46 -3.59 31.16
C ASN A 40 -4.74 -2.80 30.88
N SER A 41 -5.39 -3.08 29.76
CA SER A 41 -6.60 -2.38 29.31
C SER A 41 -7.82 -2.59 30.23
N ALA A 42 -7.90 -3.73 30.94
CA ALA A 42 -9.04 -4.04 31.80
C ALA A 42 -8.98 -3.29 33.13
N SER A 43 -7.77 -3.20 33.74
CA SER A 43 -7.55 -2.51 35.02
C SER A 43 -7.09 -1.06 34.85
N GLN A 44 -6.73 -0.65 33.66
CA GLN A 44 -6.13 0.65 33.34
C GLN A 44 -4.90 0.97 34.22
N THR A 45 -4.09 -0.05 34.47
CA THR A 45 -2.88 0.03 35.28
C THR A 45 -1.64 -0.31 34.48
N TYR A 46 -0.49 0.24 34.86
CA TYR A 46 0.82 -0.05 34.28
C TYR A 46 1.89 -0.10 35.35
N TYR A 47 3.02 -0.72 35.09
CA TYR A 47 4.10 -0.88 36.07
C TYR A 47 4.99 0.36 36.18
N GLY A 48 5.18 1.09 35.08
CA GLY A 48 6.02 2.28 35.02
C GLY A 48 6.01 2.88 33.63
N THR A 49 6.72 3.98 33.46
CA THR A 49 6.90 4.65 32.18
C THR A 49 8.36 4.60 31.76
N GLY A 50 8.63 4.12 30.54
CA GLY A 50 9.99 3.98 30.05
C GLY A 50 10.06 3.55 28.58
N MET A 51 11.23 3.10 28.16
CA MET A 51 11.52 2.68 26.79
C MET A 51 11.55 1.15 26.61
N TYR A 52 11.18 0.41 27.63
CA TYR A 52 11.23 -1.06 27.60
C TYR A 52 10.39 -1.65 26.45
N ASN A 53 9.19 -1.11 26.22
CA ASN A 53 8.32 -1.58 25.13
C ASN A 53 9.01 -1.48 23.75
N TYR A 54 9.71 -0.39 23.50
CA TYR A 54 10.47 -0.22 22.25
C TYR A 54 11.65 -1.17 22.17
N SER A 55 12.37 -1.35 23.28
CA SER A 55 13.48 -2.31 23.33
C SER A 55 12.99 -3.73 23.09
N TYR A 56 11.89 -4.14 23.73
CA TYR A 56 11.28 -5.45 23.51
C TYR A 56 10.90 -5.67 22.04
N VAL A 57 10.14 -4.75 21.46
CA VAL A 57 9.65 -4.85 20.07
C VAL A 57 10.82 -4.91 19.08
N LEU A 58 11.85 -4.09 19.25
CA LEU A 58 13.02 -4.07 18.35
C LEU A 58 13.89 -5.33 18.44
N HIS A 59 13.78 -6.11 19.50
CA HIS A 59 14.50 -7.39 19.65
C HIS A 59 13.60 -8.60 19.40
N ASP A 60 12.29 -8.41 19.17
CA ASP A 60 11.38 -9.50 18.87
C ASP A 60 11.61 -10.04 17.44
N PRO A 61 11.96 -11.33 17.29
CA PRO A 61 12.17 -11.96 15.98
C PRO A 61 10.97 -11.83 15.03
N TYR A 62 9.75 -11.85 15.56
CA TYR A 62 8.53 -11.71 14.76
C TYR A 62 8.37 -10.29 14.21
N PHE A 63 8.74 -9.27 15.00
CA PHE A 63 8.74 -7.90 14.53
C PHE A 63 9.81 -7.65 13.47
N LEU A 64 11.01 -8.19 13.65
CA LEU A 64 12.09 -8.10 12.65
C LEU A 64 11.71 -8.79 11.33
N GLN A 65 11.04 -9.95 11.42
CA GLN A 65 10.48 -10.62 10.24
C GLN A 65 9.41 -9.75 9.57
N ALA A 66 8.50 -9.16 10.35
CA ALA A 66 7.44 -8.28 9.84
C ALA A 66 8.00 -7.03 9.15
N ILE A 67 9.05 -6.40 9.71
CA ILE A 67 9.78 -5.30 9.06
C ILE A 67 10.32 -5.76 7.70
N ARG A 68 11.08 -6.85 7.67
CA ARG A 68 11.68 -7.39 6.44
C ARG A 68 10.61 -7.64 5.37
N ASN A 69 9.52 -8.32 5.73
CA ASN A 69 8.43 -8.63 4.80
C ASN A 69 7.79 -7.36 4.26
N THR A 70 7.48 -6.41 5.14
CA THR A 70 6.86 -5.14 4.75
C THR A 70 7.77 -4.34 3.82
N PHE A 71 9.07 -4.25 4.12
CA PHE A 71 10.02 -3.52 3.26
C PHE A 71 10.16 -4.15 1.88
N ILE A 72 10.29 -5.49 1.80
CA ILE A 72 10.35 -6.20 0.51
C ILE A 72 9.07 -5.95 -0.30
N LEU A 73 7.91 -6.09 0.35
CA LEU A 73 6.62 -5.83 -0.28
C LEU A 73 6.55 -4.40 -0.84
N VAL A 74 6.87 -3.41 -0.03
CA VAL A 74 6.82 -1.99 -0.39
C VAL A 74 7.75 -1.67 -1.57
N VAL A 75 9.02 -2.08 -1.48
CA VAL A 75 10.05 -1.77 -2.48
C VAL A 75 9.73 -2.40 -3.84
N ILE A 76 9.10 -3.57 -3.84
CA ILE A 76 8.72 -4.24 -5.09
C ILE A 76 7.39 -3.70 -5.63
N THR A 77 6.36 -3.64 -4.78
CA THR A 77 4.99 -3.41 -5.27
C THR A 77 4.73 -1.96 -5.67
N VAL A 78 5.29 -0.98 -4.96
CA VAL A 78 5.01 0.43 -5.24
C VAL A 78 5.58 0.89 -6.57
N PRO A 79 6.88 0.69 -6.88
CA PRO A 79 7.44 1.08 -8.17
C PRO A 79 6.82 0.28 -9.32
N LEU A 80 6.70 -1.05 -9.15
CA LEU A 80 6.24 -1.92 -10.22
C LEU A 80 4.76 -1.67 -10.57
N SER A 81 3.88 -1.52 -9.56
CA SER A 81 2.47 -1.18 -9.81
C SER A 81 2.31 0.20 -10.44
N THR A 82 3.15 1.17 -10.08
CA THR A 82 3.10 2.51 -10.67
C THR A 82 3.59 2.49 -12.14
N LEU A 83 4.65 1.75 -12.41
CA LEU A 83 5.17 1.57 -13.76
C LEU A 83 4.16 0.85 -14.67
N LEU A 84 3.61 -0.28 -14.21
CA LEU A 84 2.60 -1.02 -14.95
C LEU A 84 1.34 -0.19 -15.18
N ALA A 85 0.87 0.53 -14.18
CA ALA A 85 -0.27 1.43 -14.30
C ALA A 85 -0.02 2.55 -15.32
N LEU A 86 1.19 3.10 -15.36
CA LEU A 86 1.58 4.11 -16.34
C LEU A 86 1.55 3.54 -17.76
N LEU A 87 2.14 2.37 -17.98
CA LEU A 87 2.15 1.70 -19.28
C LEU A 87 0.72 1.39 -19.77
N ILE A 88 -0.12 0.84 -18.89
CA ILE A 88 -1.53 0.55 -19.21
C ILE A 88 -2.30 1.84 -19.49
N SER A 89 -2.10 2.91 -18.71
CA SER A 89 -2.78 4.18 -18.91
C SER A 89 -2.43 4.82 -20.26
N VAL A 90 -1.16 4.74 -20.66
CA VAL A 90 -0.71 5.21 -21.99
C VAL A 90 -1.34 4.38 -23.10
N ALA A 91 -1.37 3.06 -22.95
CA ALA A 91 -2.02 2.17 -23.91
C ALA A 91 -3.54 2.47 -24.03
N LEU A 92 -4.23 2.61 -22.90
CA LEU A 92 -5.66 2.96 -22.87
C LEU A 92 -5.96 4.35 -23.43
N SER A 93 -5.04 5.31 -23.28
CA SER A 93 -5.21 6.65 -23.85
C SER A 93 -5.20 6.66 -25.38
N SER A 94 -4.57 5.67 -26.00
CA SER A 94 -4.52 5.51 -27.48
C SER A 94 -5.77 4.84 -28.05
N VAL A 95 -6.55 4.13 -27.23
CA VAL A 95 -7.77 3.41 -27.66
C VAL A 95 -8.96 4.35 -27.60
N LYS A 96 -9.59 4.61 -28.75
CA LYS A 96 -10.81 5.46 -28.85
C LYS A 96 -12.09 4.66 -28.62
N ALA A 97 -12.17 3.46 -29.20
CA ALA A 97 -13.32 2.58 -29.09
C ALA A 97 -13.30 1.81 -27.75
N LEU A 98 -14.48 1.64 -27.13
CA LEU A 98 -14.65 0.86 -25.89
C LEU A 98 -13.84 1.32 -24.68
N LYS A 99 -13.27 2.53 -24.69
CA LYS A 99 -12.47 3.08 -23.59
C LYS A 99 -13.19 2.99 -22.23
N LYS A 100 -14.49 3.32 -22.22
CA LYS A 100 -15.31 3.25 -20.98
C LYS A 100 -15.46 1.81 -20.50
N LEU A 101 -15.66 0.85 -21.41
CA LEU A 101 -15.78 -0.57 -21.06
C LEU A 101 -14.48 -1.09 -20.44
N PHE A 102 -13.33 -0.80 -21.04
CA PHE A 102 -12.04 -1.18 -20.50
C PHE A 102 -11.79 -0.56 -19.11
N GLN A 103 -12.11 0.73 -18.92
CA GLN A 103 -12.01 1.37 -17.62
C GLN A 103 -12.89 0.67 -16.57
N THR A 104 -14.13 0.31 -16.92
CA THR A 104 -15.02 -0.41 -16.00
C THR A 104 -14.45 -1.79 -15.63
N ILE A 105 -13.99 -2.57 -16.62
CA ILE A 105 -13.40 -3.89 -16.36
C ILE A 105 -12.15 -3.79 -15.50
N TYR A 106 -11.27 -2.84 -15.76
CA TYR A 106 -10.07 -2.62 -14.94
C TYR A 106 -10.38 -2.16 -13.53
N PHE A 107 -11.47 -1.42 -13.31
CA PHE A 107 -11.83 -0.92 -11.99
C PHE A 107 -12.54 -1.95 -11.11
N LEU A 108 -13.09 -2.99 -11.71
CA LEU A 108 -13.84 -4.04 -11.00
C LEU A 108 -13.06 -4.69 -9.84
N PRO A 109 -11.76 -5.03 -9.99
CA PRO A 109 -10.97 -5.58 -8.90
C PRO A 109 -10.86 -4.66 -7.68
N TYR A 110 -10.78 -3.37 -7.90
CA TYR A 110 -10.61 -2.38 -6.83
C TYR A 110 -11.85 -2.26 -5.93
N VAL A 111 -13.05 -2.46 -6.49
CA VAL A 111 -14.32 -2.39 -5.73
C VAL A 111 -14.76 -3.74 -5.19
N THR A 112 -14.07 -4.82 -5.56
CA THR A 112 -14.39 -6.17 -5.10
C THR A 112 -13.80 -6.40 -3.69
N ASN A 113 -14.46 -7.24 -2.90
CA ASN A 113 -13.98 -7.60 -1.57
C ASN A 113 -12.59 -8.25 -1.64
N THR A 114 -11.61 -7.67 -0.97
CA THR A 114 -10.21 -8.12 -0.94
C THR A 114 -10.07 -9.60 -0.55
N ARG A 115 -10.83 -10.07 0.45
CA ARG A 115 -10.79 -11.49 0.86
C ARG A 115 -11.31 -12.43 -0.22
N ALA A 116 -12.40 -12.07 -0.91
CA ALA A 116 -12.93 -12.88 -2.00
C ALA A 116 -11.94 -13.01 -3.15
N VAL A 117 -11.27 -11.91 -3.51
CA VAL A 117 -10.21 -11.92 -4.51
C VAL A 117 -9.00 -12.75 -4.04
N GLY A 118 -8.62 -12.64 -2.76
CA GLY A 118 -7.55 -13.44 -2.16
C GLY A 118 -7.81 -14.94 -2.26
N LEU A 119 -9.04 -15.39 -2.02
CA LEU A 119 -9.43 -16.78 -2.22
C LEU A 119 -9.27 -17.25 -3.67
N VAL A 120 -9.62 -16.40 -4.64
CA VAL A 120 -9.39 -16.71 -6.07
C VAL A 120 -7.90 -16.86 -6.36
N PHE A 121 -7.07 -15.94 -5.86
CA PHE A 121 -5.62 -16.03 -6.02
C PHE A 121 -5.05 -17.27 -5.34
N MET A 122 -5.52 -17.60 -4.12
CA MET A 122 -5.14 -18.83 -3.43
C MET A 122 -5.41 -20.06 -4.30
N ILE A 123 -6.60 -20.17 -4.91
CA ILE A 123 -6.97 -21.30 -5.80
C ILE A 123 -6.07 -21.32 -7.04
N LEU A 124 -5.79 -20.16 -7.65
CA LEU A 124 -4.96 -20.08 -8.85
C LEU A 124 -3.52 -20.52 -8.61
N PHE A 125 -2.97 -20.24 -7.43
CA PHE A 125 -1.57 -20.49 -7.06
C PHE A 125 -1.37 -21.75 -6.20
N LYS A 126 -2.46 -22.38 -5.74
CA LYS A 126 -2.40 -23.51 -4.83
C LYS A 126 -1.74 -24.72 -5.49
N LYS A 127 -1.02 -25.51 -4.68
CA LYS A 127 -0.56 -26.85 -5.00
C LYS A 127 -1.14 -27.80 -3.97
N THR A 128 -1.79 -28.86 -4.41
CA THR A 128 -2.26 -29.94 -3.54
C THR A 128 -1.78 -31.29 -4.08
N ALA A 129 -1.89 -32.34 -3.27
CA ALA A 129 -1.56 -33.69 -3.69
C ALA A 129 -2.41 -34.20 -4.89
N TYR A 130 -3.63 -33.61 -5.03
CA TYR A 130 -4.61 -34.09 -6.03
C TYR A 130 -4.92 -33.09 -7.13
N SER A 131 -4.58 -31.84 -6.94
CA SER A 131 -4.94 -30.78 -7.89
C SER A 131 -3.92 -29.64 -7.83
N ASP A 132 -3.46 -29.22 -8.99
CA ASP A 132 -2.63 -28.05 -9.17
C ASP A 132 -3.47 -26.86 -9.61
N GLY A 133 -3.21 -25.69 -9.04
CA GLY A 133 -3.82 -24.44 -9.50
C GLY A 133 -3.38 -24.07 -10.93
N LEU A 134 -4.12 -23.16 -11.55
CA LEU A 134 -3.91 -22.77 -12.95
C LEU A 134 -2.45 -22.36 -13.24
N ILE A 135 -1.81 -21.65 -12.33
CA ILE A 135 -0.41 -21.20 -12.51
C ILE A 135 0.54 -22.41 -12.59
N ASN A 136 0.33 -23.43 -11.76
CA ASN A 136 1.13 -24.64 -11.79
C ASN A 136 0.88 -25.47 -13.08
N LEU A 137 -0.35 -25.44 -13.60
CA LEU A 137 -0.63 -26.05 -14.90
C LEU A 137 0.13 -25.33 -16.03
N VAL A 138 0.16 -23.99 -15.99
CA VAL A 138 0.94 -23.22 -16.96
C VAL A 138 2.44 -23.53 -16.83
N LEU A 139 3.00 -23.58 -15.61
CA LEU A 139 4.40 -23.95 -15.39
C LEU A 139 4.75 -25.33 -15.99
N LYS A 140 3.86 -26.31 -15.86
CA LYS A 140 4.03 -27.62 -16.47
C LYS A 140 4.10 -27.58 -17.99
N LEU A 141 3.35 -26.69 -18.65
CA LEU A 141 3.45 -26.50 -20.12
C LEU A 141 4.84 -26.01 -20.56
N PHE A 142 5.54 -25.30 -19.68
CA PHE A 142 6.92 -24.87 -19.90
C PHE A 142 7.98 -25.85 -19.36
N GLY A 143 7.58 -27.07 -19.01
CA GLY A 143 8.48 -28.11 -18.51
C GLY A 143 8.99 -27.89 -17.08
N GLN A 144 8.36 -26.97 -16.33
CA GLN A 144 8.72 -26.68 -14.95
C GLN A 144 7.91 -27.54 -13.98
N GLY A 145 8.53 -27.96 -12.87
CA GLY A 145 7.83 -28.65 -11.80
C GLY A 145 6.84 -27.74 -11.06
N PRO A 146 5.81 -28.31 -10.43
CA PRO A 146 4.84 -27.53 -9.67
C PRO A 146 5.45 -26.93 -8.41
N VAL A 147 5.22 -25.63 -8.19
CA VAL A 147 5.69 -24.85 -7.04
C VAL A 147 4.56 -24.64 -6.05
N ASP A 148 4.83 -24.82 -4.77
CA ASP A 148 3.91 -24.46 -3.72
C ASP A 148 4.08 -22.97 -3.37
N PHE A 149 3.14 -22.15 -3.87
CA PHE A 149 3.18 -20.69 -3.68
C PHE A 149 2.48 -20.24 -2.39
N ILE A 150 1.69 -21.10 -1.75
CA ILE A 150 0.89 -20.71 -0.57
C ILE A 150 1.53 -21.25 0.71
N ASP A 151 1.88 -22.54 0.73
CA ASP A 151 2.45 -23.17 1.92
C ASP A 151 3.95 -23.51 1.75
N GLY A 152 4.53 -23.15 0.61
CA GLY A 152 5.90 -23.49 0.24
C GLY A 152 6.96 -22.49 0.73
N PRO A 153 8.09 -22.37 0.00
CA PRO A 153 9.22 -21.55 0.42
C PRO A 153 8.89 -20.05 0.44
N TYR A 154 9.63 -19.33 1.27
CA TYR A 154 9.44 -17.88 1.51
C TYR A 154 9.35 -17.05 0.22
N TRP A 155 10.26 -17.30 -0.75
CA TRP A 155 10.29 -16.54 -2.01
C TRP A 155 9.00 -16.71 -2.82
N ALA A 156 8.42 -17.91 -2.81
CA ALA A 156 7.19 -18.20 -3.55
C ALA A 156 5.99 -17.50 -2.92
N LYS A 157 5.88 -17.53 -1.59
CA LYS A 157 4.86 -16.80 -0.82
C LYS A 157 4.98 -15.30 -1.02
N MET A 158 6.18 -14.74 -0.96
CA MET A 158 6.42 -13.32 -1.17
C MET A 158 6.09 -12.90 -2.61
N LEU A 159 6.41 -13.73 -3.60
CA LEU A 159 6.10 -13.48 -5.00
C LEU A 159 4.59 -13.39 -5.22
N VAL A 160 3.81 -14.34 -4.70
CA VAL A 160 2.36 -14.31 -4.86
C VAL A 160 1.74 -13.13 -4.14
N LEU A 161 2.24 -12.79 -2.94
CA LEU A 161 1.79 -11.60 -2.22
C LEU A 161 2.07 -10.31 -3.01
N CYS A 162 3.25 -10.19 -3.60
CA CYS A 162 3.58 -9.04 -4.45
C CYS A 162 2.68 -8.94 -5.68
N ILE A 163 2.45 -10.05 -6.39
CA ILE A 163 1.57 -10.08 -7.58
C ILE A 163 0.15 -9.67 -7.18
N TYR A 164 -0.37 -10.22 -6.09
CA TYR A 164 -1.69 -9.92 -5.57
C TYR A 164 -1.84 -8.43 -5.20
N THR A 165 -0.91 -7.91 -4.41
CA THR A 165 -0.94 -6.49 -4.00
C THR A 165 -0.84 -5.55 -5.20
N ILE A 166 0.05 -5.85 -6.19
CA ILE A 166 0.14 -5.07 -7.42
C ILE A 166 -1.20 -5.08 -8.15
N TRP A 167 -1.82 -6.24 -8.30
CA TRP A 167 -3.07 -6.40 -9.03
C TRP A 167 -4.23 -5.62 -8.38
N ILE A 168 -4.33 -5.63 -7.05
CA ILE A 168 -5.37 -4.90 -6.29
C ILE A 168 -5.21 -3.38 -6.41
N VAL A 169 -3.99 -2.85 -6.31
CA VAL A 169 -3.77 -1.39 -6.29
C VAL A 169 -3.68 -0.77 -7.68
N MET A 170 -3.36 -1.57 -8.70
CA MET A 170 -3.13 -1.10 -10.08
C MET A 170 -4.35 -0.40 -10.70
N PRO A 171 -5.60 -0.86 -10.55
CA PRO A 171 -6.77 -0.23 -11.16
C PRO A 171 -6.95 1.23 -10.74
N PHE A 172 -6.79 1.52 -9.46
CA PHE A 172 -6.86 2.90 -8.96
C PHE A 172 -5.78 3.79 -9.58
N LYS A 173 -4.54 3.29 -9.67
CA LYS A 173 -3.43 4.02 -10.29
C LYS A 173 -3.68 4.27 -11.77
N VAL A 174 -4.20 3.27 -12.50
CA VAL A 174 -4.57 3.41 -13.92
C VAL A 174 -5.62 4.49 -14.11
N LEU A 175 -6.65 4.53 -13.26
CA LEU A 175 -7.71 5.54 -13.34
C LEU A 175 -7.14 6.97 -13.18
N ILE A 176 -6.34 7.17 -12.14
CA ILE A 176 -5.73 8.48 -11.85
C ILE A 176 -4.77 8.90 -12.97
N LEU A 177 -3.91 8.00 -13.44
CA LEU A 177 -2.97 8.31 -14.53
C LEU A 177 -3.67 8.56 -15.86
N THR A 178 -4.73 7.83 -16.17
CA THR A 178 -5.53 8.08 -17.38
C THR A 178 -6.18 9.46 -17.35
N SER A 179 -6.64 9.90 -16.18
CA SER A 179 -7.18 11.25 -15.98
C SER A 179 -6.10 12.32 -16.13
N ALA A 180 -4.92 12.08 -15.55
CA ALA A 180 -3.78 12.99 -15.69
C ALA A 180 -3.31 13.10 -17.15
N LEU A 181 -3.24 11.99 -17.89
CA LEU A 181 -2.91 11.99 -19.31
C LEU A 181 -3.94 12.77 -20.15
N ALA A 182 -5.22 12.68 -19.78
CA ALA A 182 -6.29 13.40 -20.48
C ALA A 182 -6.27 14.92 -20.20
N SER A 183 -5.68 15.39 -19.09
CA SER A 183 -5.57 16.80 -18.76
C SER A 183 -4.45 17.54 -19.50
N VAL A 184 -3.51 16.81 -20.12
CA VAL A 184 -2.40 17.42 -20.88
C VAL A 184 -2.93 18.10 -22.13
N ASN A 185 -2.56 19.38 -22.32
CA ASN A 185 -3.03 20.16 -23.46
C ASN A 185 -2.57 19.55 -24.79
N GLN A 186 -3.52 19.26 -25.66
CA GLN A 186 -3.30 18.65 -26.96
C GLN A 186 -2.38 19.45 -27.91
N ASN A 187 -2.29 20.77 -27.71
CA ASN A 187 -1.45 21.64 -28.52
C ASN A 187 0.04 21.28 -28.40
N TYR A 188 0.52 20.84 -27.25
CA TYR A 188 1.90 20.36 -27.09
C TYR A 188 2.20 19.15 -27.99
N TYR A 189 1.26 18.22 -28.08
CA TYR A 189 1.40 17.05 -28.94
C TYR A 189 1.34 17.40 -30.42
N ASN A 190 0.47 18.36 -30.81
CA ASN A 190 0.35 18.81 -32.18
C ASN A 190 1.63 19.53 -32.64
N ALA A 191 2.17 20.45 -31.83
CA ALA A 191 3.43 21.12 -32.13
C ALA A 191 4.59 20.13 -32.29
N ALA A 192 4.74 19.21 -31.35
CA ALA A 192 5.80 18.19 -31.40
C ALA A 192 5.69 17.25 -32.63
N ARG A 193 4.47 17.01 -33.14
CA ARG A 193 4.26 16.23 -34.39
C ARG A 193 4.67 17.02 -35.62
N VAL A 194 4.39 18.33 -35.66
CA VAL A 194 4.82 19.19 -36.78
C VAL A 194 6.35 19.24 -36.83
N ASP A 195 7.03 19.22 -35.68
CA ASP A 195 8.49 19.15 -35.58
C ASP A 195 9.07 17.76 -35.91
N GLY A 196 8.25 16.78 -36.27
CA GLY A 196 8.70 15.43 -36.61
C GLY A 196 9.21 14.61 -35.42
N THR A 197 8.88 15.01 -34.18
CA THR A 197 9.36 14.36 -32.97
C THR A 197 8.74 12.95 -32.80
N SER A 198 9.59 11.95 -32.52
CA SER A 198 9.13 10.58 -32.31
C SER A 198 8.23 10.42 -31.07
N ARG A 199 7.29 9.46 -31.11
CA ARG A 199 6.34 9.20 -30.02
C ARG A 199 7.02 8.94 -28.68
N PHE A 200 8.13 8.22 -28.66
CA PHE A 200 8.90 7.94 -27.44
C PHE A 200 9.51 9.24 -26.86
N ARG A 201 10.05 10.11 -27.73
CA ARG A 201 10.60 11.40 -27.30
C ARG A 201 9.51 12.33 -26.77
N ILE A 202 8.33 12.35 -27.40
CA ILE A 202 7.14 13.06 -26.91
C ILE A 202 6.76 12.55 -25.51
N PHE A 203 6.73 11.24 -25.31
CA PHE A 203 6.40 10.65 -24.02
C PHE A 203 7.38 11.09 -22.92
N ILE A 204 8.69 10.97 -23.14
CA ILE A 204 9.71 11.28 -22.13
C ILE A 204 9.85 12.78 -21.89
N ARG A 205 9.76 13.62 -22.94
CA ARG A 205 10.04 15.07 -22.82
C ARG A 205 8.81 15.96 -22.60
N ILE A 206 7.64 15.49 -22.92
CA ILE A 206 6.39 16.24 -22.77
C ILE A 206 5.45 15.54 -21.80
N THR A 207 5.02 14.32 -22.11
CA THR A 207 3.98 13.65 -21.31
C THR A 207 4.42 13.39 -19.89
N LEU A 208 5.56 12.73 -19.69
CA LEU A 208 6.02 12.31 -18.36
C LEU A 208 6.31 13.49 -17.44
N PRO A 209 6.99 14.58 -17.87
CA PRO A 209 7.14 15.77 -17.04
C PRO A 209 5.81 16.42 -16.66
N MET A 210 4.85 16.53 -17.58
CA MET A 210 3.56 17.18 -17.32
C MET A 210 2.68 16.39 -16.35
N ILE A 211 2.77 15.06 -16.33
CA ILE A 211 2.04 14.22 -15.36
C ILE A 211 2.87 13.88 -14.13
N SER A 212 4.11 14.39 -14.04
CA SER A 212 5.02 14.06 -12.93
C SER A 212 4.43 14.34 -11.54
N PRO A 213 3.65 15.41 -11.29
CA PRO A 213 2.99 15.62 -10.00
C PRO A 213 2.07 14.46 -9.62
N THR A 214 1.31 13.95 -10.59
CA THR A 214 0.40 12.81 -10.36
C THR A 214 1.17 11.51 -10.13
N VAL A 215 2.25 11.28 -10.87
CA VAL A 215 3.11 10.09 -10.65
C VAL A 215 3.71 10.11 -9.25
N PHE A 216 4.26 11.25 -8.81
CA PHE A 216 4.78 11.40 -7.45
C PHE A 216 3.71 11.25 -6.37
N TYR A 217 2.53 11.80 -6.58
CA TYR A 217 1.39 11.59 -5.70
C TYR A 217 1.08 10.09 -5.52
N LEU A 218 1.04 9.33 -6.61
CA LEU A 218 0.80 7.88 -6.58
C LEU A 218 1.94 7.08 -5.94
N ILE A 219 3.17 7.54 -6.07
CA ILE A 219 4.32 6.93 -5.39
C ILE A 219 4.22 7.18 -3.88
N ILE A 220 4.03 8.42 -3.44
CA ILE A 220 3.96 8.78 -2.02
C ILE A 220 2.78 8.04 -1.34
N THR A 221 1.59 8.14 -1.91
CA THR A 221 0.40 7.46 -1.36
C THR A 221 0.52 5.94 -1.44
N GLY A 222 1.20 5.44 -2.47
CA GLY A 222 1.53 4.03 -2.62
C GLY A 222 2.46 3.53 -1.50
N PHE A 223 3.51 4.26 -1.14
CA PHE A 223 4.38 3.92 -0.01
C PHE A 223 3.59 3.89 1.29
N ILE A 224 2.82 4.94 1.59
CA ILE A 224 1.98 5.00 2.80
C ILE A 224 1.00 3.82 2.87
N GLY A 225 0.35 3.47 1.75
CA GLY A 225 -0.58 2.36 1.67
C GLY A 225 0.09 0.99 1.83
N ALA A 226 1.22 0.76 1.16
CA ALA A 226 1.92 -0.51 1.19
C ALA A 226 2.56 -0.81 2.56
N PHE A 227 3.05 0.21 3.30
CA PHE A 227 3.50 0.03 4.69
C PHE A 227 2.38 -0.36 5.64
N LYS A 228 1.12 -0.06 5.31
CA LYS A 228 -0.06 -0.47 6.07
C LYS A 228 -0.69 -1.78 5.57
N ALA A 229 0.00 -2.53 4.71
CA ALA A 229 -0.48 -3.79 4.20
C ALA A 229 -0.69 -4.80 5.33
N TYR A 230 -1.90 -5.33 5.42
CA TYR A 230 -2.31 -6.40 6.35
C TYR A 230 -3.36 -7.30 5.69
N SER A 231 -4.44 -6.68 5.21
CA SER A 231 -5.57 -7.39 4.63
C SER A 231 -5.19 -8.27 3.44
N ASP A 232 -4.19 -7.85 2.66
CA ASP A 232 -3.69 -8.58 1.50
C ASP A 232 -3.00 -9.87 1.92
N ALA A 233 -2.16 -9.82 2.97
CA ALA A 233 -1.49 -10.99 3.51
C ALA A 233 -2.50 -11.96 4.14
N VAL A 234 -3.47 -11.44 4.92
CA VAL A 234 -4.54 -12.25 5.52
C VAL A 234 -5.43 -12.90 4.46
N ALA A 235 -5.68 -12.23 3.34
CA ALA A 235 -6.50 -12.76 2.25
C ALA A 235 -5.86 -13.99 1.57
N LEU A 236 -4.52 -14.08 1.55
CA LEU A 236 -3.77 -15.18 0.94
C LEU A 236 -3.36 -16.27 1.93
N PHE A 237 -2.93 -15.90 3.13
CA PHE A 237 -2.29 -16.82 4.07
C PHE A 237 -3.11 -17.08 5.34
N GLY A 238 -4.31 -16.48 5.46
CA GLY A 238 -5.14 -16.60 6.65
C GLY A 238 -4.71 -15.64 7.77
N THR A 239 -5.31 -15.82 8.95
CA THR A 239 -5.14 -14.91 10.09
C THR A 239 -3.84 -15.13 10.87
N ASP A 240 -3.27 -16.35 10.83
CA ASP A 240 -1.98 -16.65 11.47
C ASP A 240 -0.82 -16.39 10.50
N LEU A 241 -0.49 -15.12 10.37
CA LEU A 241 0.60 -14.68 9.49
C LEU A 241 1.98 -15.03 10.04
N ASN A 242 2.12 -15.24 11.36
CA ASN A 242 3.37 -15.66 11.97
C ASN A 242 3.71 -17.11 11.58
N ALA A 243 2.76 -18.03 11.68
CA ALA A 243 2.95 -19.42 11.23
C ALA A 243 3.24 -19.49 9.72
N ALA A 244 2.60 -18.63 8.92
CA ALA A 244 2.88 -18.54 7.48
C ALA A 244 4.26 -17.92 7.17
N GLY A 245 4.89 -17.21 8.13
CA GLY A 245 6.12 -16.46 7.92
C GLY A 245 5.96 -15.21 7.06
N MET A 246 4.71 -14.74 6.86
CA MET A 246 4.34 -13.63 5.98
C MET A 246 3.75 -12.45 6.75
N ASN A 247 4.04 -12.35 8.07
CA ASN A 247 3.52 -11.25 8.87
C ASN A 247 4.08 -9.91 8.39
N THR A 248 3.28 -8.87 8.54
CA THR A 248 3.60 -7.47 8.23
C THR A 248 3.67 -6.66 9.53
N ILE A 249 4.19 -5.43 9.49
CA ILE A 249 4.26 -4.59 10.70
C ILE A 249 2.86 -4.35 11.27
N VAL A 250 1.85 -4.09 10.43
CA VAL A 250 0.46 -3.95 10.89
C VAL A 250 -0.10 -5.27 11.41
N GLY A 251 0.26 -6.40 10.79
CA GLY A 251 -0.11 -7.72 11.28
C GLY A 251 0.47 -7.99 12.68
N TYR A 252 1.73 -7.64 12.90
CA TYR A 252 2.36 -7.75 14.22
C TYR A 252 1.62 -6.88 15.28
N VAL A 253 1.27 -5.63 14.94
CA VAL A 253 0.46 -4.78 15.82
C VAL A 253 -0.88 -5.44 16.14
N TYR A 254 -1.54 -6.02 15.15
CA TYR A 254 -2.80 -6.72 15.32
C TYR A 254 -2.65 -7.96 16.22
N ASP A 255 -1.59 -8.76 16.00
CA ASP A 255 -1.31 -9.96 16.81
C ASP A 255 -1.04 -9.61 18.29
N MET A 256 -0.31 -8.51 18.55
CA MET A 256 -0.07 -8.03 19.91
C MET A 256 -1.36 -7.57 20.60
N LEU A 257 -2.34 -7.05 19.86
CA LEU A 257 -3.63 -6.63 20.44
C LEU A 257 -4.61 -7.78 20.59
N TYR A 258 -4.73 -8.66 19.58
CA TYR A 258 -5.85 -9.58 19.42
C TYR A 258 -5.46 -11.03 19.11
N GLY A 259 -4.18 -11.33 18.91
CA GLY A 259 -3.69 -12.67 18.56
C GLY A 259 -3.78 -13.64 19.75
N ASN A 260 -3.47 -14.91 19.47
CA ASN A 260 -3.35 -15.96 20.51
C ASN A 260 -2.19 -15.60 21.46
N GLY A 261 -2.51 -15.21 22.67
CA GLY A 261 -1.56 -14.61 23.63
C GLY A 261 -1.45 -13.09 23.53
N GLY A 262 -2.35 -12.43 22.76
CA GLY A 262 -2.47 -10.97 22.67
C GLY A 262 -2.95 -10.35 23.99
N GLY A 263 -3.25 -9.06 23.95
CA GLY A 263 -3.59 -8.27 25.12
C GLY A 263 -2.41 -7.46 25.67
N TYR A 264 -1.43 -7.19 24.79
CA TYR A 264 -0.25 -6.36 25.07
C TYR A 264 -0.32 -5.01 24.33
N PRO A 265 -1.23 -4.11 24.75
CA PRO A 265 -1.42 -2.84 24.05
C PRO A 265 -0.18 -1.94 24.06
N SER A 266 0.69 -2.07 25.09
CA SER A 266 1.95 -1.35 25.16
C SER A 266 2.91 -1.71 24.02
N TYR A 267 3.10 -3.01 23.77
CA TYR A 267 3.96 -3.47 22.66
C TYR A 267 3.36 -3.17 21.31
N ALA A 268 2.04 -3.35 21.16
CA ALA A 268 1.31 -2.98 19.95
C ALA A 268 1.46 -1.49 19.64
N SER A 269 1.32 -0.64 20.67
CA SER A 269 1.47 0.81 20.55
C SER A 269 2.89 1.21 20.19
N ALA A 270 3.91 0.60 20.82
CA ALA A 270 5.31 0.83 20.47
C ALA A 270 5.61 0.45 19.02
N ALA A 271 5.12 -0.71 18.55
CA ALA A 271 5.25 -1.14 17.16
C ALA A 271 4.53 -0.19 16.19
N ALA A 272 3.34 0.30 16.54
CA ALA A 272 2.58 1.26 15.73
C ALA A 272 3.30 2.62 15.62
N ILE A 273 3.91 3.11 16.71
CA ILE A 273 4.73 4.33 16.69
C ILE A 273 6.01 4.13 15.85
N LEU A 274 6.67 2.98 15.96
CA LEU A 274 7.81 2.66 15.08
C LEU A 274 7.40 2.67 13.59
N LEU A 275 6.28 2.07 13.24
CA LEU A 275 5.72 2.13 11.89
C LEU A 275 5.44 3.58 11.46
N PHE A 276 4.83 4.37 12.33
CA PHE A 276 4.56 5.79 12.07
C PHE A 276 5.85 6.55 11.75
N VAL A 277 6.91 6.37 12.55
CA VAL A 277 8.21 7.02 12.33
C VAL A 277 8.83 6.58 11.00
N ILE A 278 8.77 5.29 10.65
CA ILE A 278 9.26 4.77 9.36
C ILE A 278 8.52 5.45 8.20
N VAL A 279 7.18 5.42 8.24
CA VAL A 279 6.34 6.00 7.18
C VAL A 279 6.56 7.51 7.07
N LEU A 280 6.65 8.23 8.20
CA LEU A 280 6.92 9.66 8.22
C LEU A 280 8.28 9.98 7.58
N THR A 281 9.32 9.25 7.96
CA THR A 281 10.68 9.43 7.42
C THR A 281 10.71 9.24 5.92
N ILE A 282 10.12 8.14 5.42
CA ILE A 282 10.06 7.85 3.98
C ILE A 282 9.23 8.91 3.25
N THR A 283 8.13 9.36 3.84
CA THR A 283 7.29 10.41 3.27
C THR A 283 8.05 11.73 3.17
N CYS A 284 8.79 12.12 4.21
CA CYS A 284 9.65 13.30 4.19
C CYS A 284 10.73 13.21 3.09
N ILE A 285 11.41 12.05 2.98
CA ILE A 285 12.39 11.82 1.92
C ILE A 285 11.74 11.96 0.53
N ASN A 286 10.60 11.32 0.32
CA ASN A 286 9.88 11.42 -0.96
C ASN A 286 9.47 12.87 -1.28
N LEU A 287 8.99 13.64 -0.29
CA LEU A 287 8.65 15.06 -0.50
C LEU A 287 9.87 15.91 -0.85
N LEU A 288 11.03 15.66 -0.24
CA LEU A 288 12.28 16.33 -0.58
C LEU A 288 12.74 16.02 -2.00
N VAL A 289 12.65 14.76 -2.42
CA VAL A 289 12.94 14.32 -3.79
C VAL A 289 11.96 14.95 -4.79
N SER A 290 10.67 14.99 -4.46
CA SER A 290 9.63 15.61 -5.28
C SER A 290 9.92 17.07 -5.60
N LYS A 291 10.36 17.86 -4.64
CA LYS A 291 10.70 19.30 -4.85
C LYS A 291 11.76 19.54 -5.94
N LYS A 292 12.63 18.55 -6.18
CA LYS A 292 13.69 18.66 -7.20
C LYS A 292 13.29 18.19 -8.59
N HIS A 293 12.33 17.26 -8.68
CA HIS A 293 12.05 16.51 -9.93
C HIS A 293 10.64 16.69 -10.47
N VAL A 294 9.75 17.38 -9.74
CA VAL A 294 8.37 17.61 -10.15
C VAL A 294 8.21 19.01 -10.73
N TYR A 295 7.69 19.08 -11.94
CA TYR A 295 7.32 20.34 -12.57
C TYR A 295 5.88 20.70 -12.14
N TYR A 296 5.78 21.65 -11.23
CA TYR A 296 4.51 22.30 -10.90
C TYR A 296 4.33 23.48 -11.89
N SER A 297 3.43 23.33 -12.86
CA SER A 297 3.01 24.42 -13.77
C SER A 297 1.93 25.26 -13.13
#